data_7f1c685ea74256f195e314e0eac6902c
#
_entry.id   7f1c685ea74256f195e314e0eac6902c
#
_cell.length_a   1.000
_cell.length_b   1.000
_cell.length_c   1.000
_cell.angle_alpha   90.00
_cell.angle_beta   90.00
_cell.angle_gamma   90.00
#
_symmetry.space_group_name_H-M   'P 1'
#
loop_
_entity.id
_entity.type
_entity.pdbx_description
1 polymer ?
#
loop_
_entity_poly.entity_id
_entity_poly.type
_entity_poly.pdbx_seq_one_letter_code
_entity_poly.pdbx_strand_id
1 'polypeptide(L)'
;MTSSDKPDPAEDTPETPPAPTGVAALDWAAASADPQYRAAVVDLLGALAYGELAAFERLADDAKLAPTLEDKAELAKMASAEFHHFERLRDRLAEIGEEPTAAMEPFVAAYEGFHKQTAPSGWLEGLVKAYVGDSIASDFYREVAVRLDSDTRALMLTVLDDTGHGGFAVEKVRSAIDADPRLGGRLALWARRLMGEALSQSQRVVADRDALSTMLVGGVADGFDLAEVGRMFSRITEAHTKRMAALGLAA
;
A
#
# COMPACT_ATOMS: atom_id res chain seq x y z
N MET A 1 -4.69 -58.30 9.42
CA MET A 1 -3.72 -57.35 9.93
C MET A 1 -3.06 -56.66 8.78
N THR A 2 -3.65 -55.57 8.30
CA THR A 2 -3.08 -54.74 7.22
C THR A 2 -2.87 -53.33 7.86
N SER A 3 -1.57 -53.08 8.07
CA SER A 3 -1.06 -51.80 8.57
C SER A 3 -1.28 -50.74 7.49
N SER A 4 -2.08 -49.73 7.80
CA SER A 4 -2.28 -48.53 6.96
C SER A 4 -1.17 -47.54 7.29
N ASP A 5 -0.18 -47.48 6.44
CA ASP A 5 0.87 -46.47 6.50
C ASP A 5 0.32 -45.19 5.91
N LYS A 6 0.05 -44.21 6.77
CA LYS A 6 -0.41 -42.88 6.41
C LYS A 6 0.83 -42.01 6.24
N PRO A 7 1.06 -41.37 5.09
CA PRO A 7 2.20 -40.48 4.95
C PRO A 7 2.03 -39.25 5.87
N ASP A 8 3.10 -38.93 6.60
CA ASP A 8 3.25 -37.76 7.43
C ASP A 8 3.10 -36.49 6.56
N PRO A 9 2.34 -35.47 6.98
CA PRO A 9 2.31 -34.21 6.25
C PRO A 9 3.67 -33.53 6.40
N ALA A 10 4.36 -33.36 5.27
CA ALA A 10 5.58 -32.55 5.20
C ALA A 10 5.29 -31.17 5.78
N GLU A 11 5.97 -30.80 6.86
CA GLU A 11 6.00 -29.45 7.39
C GLU A 11 6.55 -28.51 6.30
N ASP A 12 5.66 -27.66 5.79
CA ASP A 12 5.98 -26.56 4.88
C ASP A 12 6.79 -25.53 5.69
N THR A 13 8.08 -25.76 5.80
CA THR A 13 9.01 -24.79 6.38
C THR A 13 9.05 -23.58 5.44
N PRO A 14 8.70 -22.37 5.90
CA PRO A 14 8.76 -21.19 5.05
C PRO A 14 10.19 -21.02 4.52
N GLU A 15 10.31 -21.01 3.20
CA GLU A 15 11.58 -20.85 2.49
C GLU A 15 12.18 -19.50 2.90
N THR A 16 13.37 -19.52 3.51
CA THR A 16 14.08 -18.31 3.91
C THR A 16 14.36 -17.49 2.64
N PRO A 17 13.91 -16.25 2.55
CA PRO A 17 14.16 -15.43 1.37
C PRO A 17 15.66 -15.32 1.10
N PRO A 18 16.08 -15.29 -0.18
CA PRO A 18 17.49 -15.17 -0.54
C PRO A 18 18.10 -13.91 0.07
N ALA A 19 19.39 -13.97 0.40
CA ALA A 19 20.13 -12.82 0.93
C ALA A 19 20.04 -11.64 -0.05
N PRO A 20 19.87 -10.42 0.45
CA PRO A 20 19.82 -9.24 -0.41
C PRO A 20 21.12 -9.04 -1.18
N THR A 21 21.02 -8.60 -2.44
CA THR A 21 22.16 -8.32 -3.34
C THR A 21 22.03 -6.91 -3.90
N GLY A 22 23.08 -6.38 -4.50
CA GLY A 22 23.08 -5.03 -5.07
C GLY A 22 22.80 -3.95 -4.02
N VAL A 23 22.03 -2.93 -4.39
CA VAL A 23 21.65 -1.82 -3.49
C VAL A 23 20.97 -2.29 -2.22
N ALA A 24 20.20 -3.37 -2.29
CA ALA A 24 19.50 -3.92 -1.13
C ALA A 24 20.44 -4.49 -0.04
N ALA A 25 21.72 -4.71 -0.33
CA ALA A 25 22.75 -5.10 0.63
C ALA A 25 23.50 -3.91 1.25
N LEU A 26 23.28 -2.69 0.76
CA LEU A 26 23.92 -1.47 1.24
C LEU A 26 23.10 -0.85 2.38
N ASP A 27 23.78 -0.10 3.25
CA ASP A 27 23.13 0.85 4.14
C ASP A 27 22.81 2.16 3.37
N TRP A 28 22.07 3.06 4.03
CA TRP A 28 21.73 4.35 3.44
C TRP A 28 22.96 5.17 3.02
N ALA A 29 24.01 5.20 3.84
CA ALA A 29 25.17 6.03 3.61
C ALA A 29 25.92 5.60 2.32
N ALA A 30 26.02 4.30 2.06
CA ALA A 30 26.62 3.75 0.87
C ALA A 30 25.71 3.90 -0.36
N ALA A 31 24.42 3.61 -0.24
CA ALA A 31 23.46 3.67 -1.34
C ALA A 31 23.22 5.12 -1.81
N SER A 32 23.11 6.07 -0.90
CA SER A 32 22.85 7.49 -1.19
C SER A 32 24.04 8.25 -1.78
N ALA A 33 25.20 7.60 -1.92
CA ALA A 33 26.33 8.13 -2.70
C ALA A 33 25.97 8.30 -4.19
N ASP A 34 25.00 7.52 -4.71
CA ASP A 34 24.41 7.74 -6.02
C ASP A 34 23.28 8.81 -5.89
N PRO A 35 23.46 10.01 -6.51
CA PRO A 35 22.47 11.08 -6.42
C PRO A 35 21.11 10.71 -7.03
N GLN A 36 21.08 9.83 -8.04
CA GLN A 36 19.85 9.42 -8.69
C GLN A 36 19.07 8.46 -7.79
N TYR A 37 19.76 7.52 -7.14
CA TYR A 37 19.17 6.66 -6.11
C TYR A 37 18.63 7.49 -4.95
N ARG A 38 19.44 8.43 -4.42
CA ARG A 38 19.02 9.31 -3.33
C ARG A 38 17.71 10.06 -3.69
N ALA A 39 17.66 10.68 -4.87
CA ALA A 39 16.48 11.41 -5.33
C ALA A 39 15.24 10.49 -5.43
N ALA A 40 15.42 9.27 -5.94
CA ALA A 40 14.32 8.31 -6.04
C ALA A 40 13.77 7.86 -4.68
N VAL A 41 14.65 7.65 -3.69
CA VAL A 41 14.24 7.30 -2.32
C VAL A 41 13.53 8.47 -1.64
N VAL A 42 14.00 9.71 -1.83
CA VAL A 42 13.35 10.91 -1.31
C VAL A 42 11.94 11.06 -1.90
N ASP A 43 11.79 10.87 -3.21
CA ASP A 43 10.48 10.86 -3.88
C ASP A 43 9.56 9.78 -3.30
N LEU A 44 10.08 8.56 -3.12
CA LEU A 44 9.30 7.44 -2.59
C LEU A 44 8.84 7.69 -1.15
N LEU A 45 9.74 8.14 -0.28
CA LEU A 45 9.42 8.48 1.12
C LEU A 45 8.45 9.66 1.19
N GLY A 46 8.61 10.68 0.34
CA GLY A 46 7.70 11.82 0.26
C GLY A 46 6.30 11.42 -0.18
N ALA A 47 6.20 10.56 -1.22
CA ALA A 47 4.93 10.02 -1.68
C ALA A 47 4.23 9.20 -0.59
N LEU A 48 4.97 8.32 0.08
CA LEU A 48 4.43 7.48 1.16
C LEU A 48 4.01 8.34 2.36
N ALA A 49 4.85 9.28 2.82
CA ALA A 49 4.53 10.14 3.95
C ALA A 49 3.26 10.98 3.70
N TYR A 50 3.11 11.55 2.49
CA TYR A 50 1.87 12.25 2.16
C TYR A 50 0.67 11.30 2.04
N GLY A 51 0.87 10.09 1.53
CA GLY A 51 -0.15 9.06 1.47
C GLY A 51 -0.72 8.71 2.84
N GLU A 52 0.13 8.48 3.84
CA GLU A 52 -0.27 8.20 5.23
C GLU A 52 -1.01 9.39 5.87
N LEU A 53 -0.51 10.62 5.65
CA LEU A 53 -1.18 11.82 6.15
C LEU A 53 -2.58 11.99 5.53
N ALA A 54 -2.72 11.77 4.23
CA ALA A 54 -4.00 11.82 3.54
C ALA A 54 -4.95 10.68 3.97
N ALA A 55 -4.41 9.48 4.22
CA ALA A 55 -5.18 8.36 4.74
C ALA A 55 -5.72 8.65 6.14
N PHE A 56 -4.90 9.23 7.03
CA PHE A 56 -5.36 9.71 8.35
C PHE A 56 -6.57 10.65 8.22
N GLU A 57 -6.47 11.69 7.38
CA GLU A 57 -7.54 12.66 7.18
C GLU A 57 -8.83 12.01 6.67
N ARG A 58 -8.70 11.10 5.68
CA ARG A 58 -9.87 10.42 5.09
C ARG A 58 -10.54 9.47 6.06
N LEU A 59 -9.79 8.66 6.81
CA LEU A 59 -10.33 7.76 7.83
C LEU A 59 -11.02 8.53 8.97
N ALA A 60 -10.45 9.67 9.40
CA ALA A 60 -11.06 10.54 10.39
C ALA A 60 -12.38 11.15 9.89
N ASP A 61 -12.46 11.52 8.60
CA ASP A 61 -13.69 11.99 7.97
C ASP A 61 -14.72 10.85 7.83
N ASP A 62 -14.31 9.68 7.37
CA ASP A 62 -15.18 8.52 7.18
C ASP A 62 -15.74 7.99 8.53
N ALA A 63 -15.01 8.19 9.63
CA ALA A 63 -15.51 7.88 10.97
C ALA A 63 -16.79 8.66 11.34
N LYS A 64 -17.09 9.76 10.67
CA LYS A 64 -18.36 10.50 10.83
C LYS A 64 -19.56 9.77 10.21
N LEU A 65 -19.31 8.86 9.28
CA LEU A 65 -20.31 8.04 8.58
C LEU A 65 -20.62 6.74 9.33
N ALA A 66 -19.86 6.41 10.37
CA ALA A 66 -20.00 5.16 11.13
C ALA A 66 -21.38 5.03 11.76
N PRO A 67 -22.06 3.88 11.61
CA PRO A 67 -23.41 3.69 12.12
C PRO A 67 -23.48 3.55 13.64
N THR A 68 -22.38 3.14 14.30
CA THR A 68 -22.30 2.97 15.76
C THR A 68 -21.08 3.67 16.34
N LEU A 69 -21.07 3.89 17.66
CA LEU A 69 -19.89 4.44 18.35
C LEU A 69 -18.69 3.47 18.31
N GLU A 70 -18.95 2.18 18.32
CA GLU A 70 -17.92 1.14 18.21
C GLU A 70 -17.24 1.21 16.85
N ASP A 71 -18.02 1.23 15.76
CA ASP A 71 -17.49 1.37 14.39
C ASP A 71 -16.69 2.69 14.23
N LYS A 72 -17.20 3.76 14.83
CA LYS A 72 -16.51 5.06 14.84
C LYS A 72 -15.17 4.98 15.57
N ALA A 73 -15.12 4.30 16.72
CA ALA A 73 -13.90 4.13 17.49
C ALA A 73 -12.85 3.31 16.72
N GLU A 74 -13.28 2.25 16.01
CA GLU A 74 -12.39 1.44 15.17
C GLU A 74 -11.78 2.28 14.03
N LEU A 75 -12.58 3.09 13.30
CA LEU A 75 -12.01 3.97 12.27
C LEU A 75 -11.08 5.05 12.85
N ALA A 76 -11.40 5.61 14.00
CA ALA A 76 -10.53 6.57 14.67
C ALA A 76 -9.18 5.94 15.09
N LYS A 77 -9.20 4.68 15.50
CA LYS A 77 -7.98 3.90 15.79
C LYS A 77 -7.16 3.68 14.52
N MET A 78 -7.80 3.30 13.42
CA MET A 78 -7.14 3.18 12.12
C MET A 78 -6.49 4.51 11.71
N ALA A 79 -7.24 5.61 11.74
CA ALA A 79 -6.70 6.93 11.44
C ALA A 79 -5.47 7.29 12.31
N SER A 80 -5.51 6.95 13.60
CA SER A 80 -4.37 7.18 14.49
C SER A 80 -3.14 6.37 14.09
N ALA A 81 -3.30 5.15 13.58
CA ALA A 81 -2.19 4.34 13.08
C ALA A 81 -1.54 4.99 11.84
N GLU A 82 -2.34 5.45 10.87
CA GLU A 82 -1.82 6.15 9.68
C GLU A 82 -1.02 7.41 10.05
N PHE A 83 -1.48 8.16 11.07
CA PHE A 83 -0.73 9.32 11.54
C PHE A 83 0.62 8.93 12.16
N HIS A 84 0.70 7.82 12.90
CA HIS A 84 1.97 7.31 13.41
C HIS A 84 2.91 6.85 12.29
N HIS A 85 2.39 6.24 11.23
CA HIS A 85 3.16 5.90 10.04
C HIS A 85 3.74 7.15 9.38
N PHE A 86 2.91 8.17 9.18
CA PHE A 86 3.36 9.48 8.71
C PHE A 86 4.51 10.05 9.55
N GLU A 87 4.38 10.05 10.90
CA GLU A 87 5.43 10.57 11.78
C GLU A 87 6.76 9.85 11.56
N ARG A 88 6.76 8.53 11.44
CA ARG A 88 7.98 7.73 11.20
C ARG A 88 8.65 8.06 9.86
N LEU A 89 7.85 8.24 8.81
CA LEU A 89 8.35 8.58 7.47
C LEU A 89 8.88 10.02 7.43
N ARG A 90 8.17 10.96 8.04
CA ARG A 90 8.61 12.35 8.25
C ARG A 90 9.96 12.39 8.97
N ASP A 91 10.08 11.67 10.06
CA ASP A 91 11.29 11.65 10.87
C ASP A 91 12.45 11.04 10.06
N ARG A 92 12.19 10.00 9.26
CA ARG A 92 13.20 9.44 8.36
C ARG A 92 13.67 10.44 7.30
N LEU A 93 12.78 11.20 6.68
CA LEU A 93 13.14 12.26 5.75
C LEU A 93 14.07 13.28 6.41
N ALA A 94 13.74 13.71 7.64
CA ALA A 94 14.58 14.64 8.41
C ALA A 94 15.96 14.03 8.76
N GLU A 95 16.02 12.75 9.17
CA GLU A 95 17.27 12.04 9.46
C GLU A 95 18.22 11.98 8.27
N ILE A 96 17.70 11.80 7.05
CA ILE A 96 18.51 11.76 5.83
C ILE A 96 18.83 13.16 5.29
N GLY A 97 18.45 14.23 6.03
CA GLY A 97 18.78 15.61 5.73
C GLY A 97 17.86 16.27 4.70
N GLU A 98 16.66 15.73 4.51
CA GLU A 98 15.63 16.31 3.62
C GLU A 98 14.60 17.09 4.43
N GLU A 99 13.98 18.11 3.81
CA GLU A 99 12.86 18.82 4.42
C GLU A 99 11.57 18.05 4.09
N PRO A 100 10.86 17.52 5.11
CA PRO A 100 9.73 16.61 4.86
C PRO A 100 8.60 17.23 4.04
N THR A 101 8.25 18.51 4.29
CA THR A 101 7.18 19.18 3.54
C THR A 101 7.54 19.33 2.07
N ALA A 102 8.79 19.72 1.78
CA ALA A 102 9.27 19.85 0.40
C ALA A 102 9.30 18.49 -0.33
N ALA A 103 9.63 17.40 0.39
CA ALA A 103 9.61 16.05 -0.18
C ALA A 103 8.19 15.57 -0.48
N MET A 104 7.18 15.96 0.31
CA MET A 104 5.78 15.58 0.14
C MET A 104 5.03 16.40 -0.93
N GLU A 105 5.34 17.70 -1.05
CA GLU A 105 4.61 18.67 -1.89
C GLU A 105 4.36 18.19 -3.33
N PRO A 106 5.31 17.55 -4.04
CA PRO A 106 5.08 17.08 -5.41
C PRO A 106 3.94 16.07 -5.57
N PHE A 107 3.55 15.39 -4.51
CA PHE A 107 2.55 14.32 -4.53
C PHE A 107 1.15 14.77 -4.12
N VAL A 108 1.02 15.95 -3.51
CA VAL A 108 -0.26 16.52 -3.02
C VAL A 108 -1.34 16.45 -4.09
N ALA A 109 -1.07 16.97 -5.28
CA ALA A 109 -2.07 17.07 -6.36
C ALA A 109 -2.58 15.69 -6.83
N ALA A 110 -1.70 14.67 -6.86
CA ALA A 110 -2.07 13.32 -7.27
C ALA A 110 -2.99 12.65 -6.23
N TYR A 111 -2.64 12.73 -4.94
CA TYR A 111 -3.46 12.18 -3.85
C TYR A 111 -4.80 12.91 -3.72
N GLU A 112 -4.79 14.24 -3.75
CA GLU A 112 -6.04 15.03 -3.74
C GLU A 112 -6.92 14.72 -4.95
N GLY A 113 -6.33 14.54 -6.13
CA GLY A 113 -7.01 14.09 -7.33
C GLY A 113 -7.67 12.73 -7.14
N PHE A 114 -6.94 11.76 -6.58
CA PHE A 114 -7.48 10.45 -6.25
C PHE A 114 -8.66 10.56 -5.27
N HIS A 115 -8.50 11.26 -4.16
CA HIS A 115 -9.53 11.39 -3.14
C HIS A 115 -10.78 12.10 -3.65
N LYS A 116 -10.62 13.12 -4.49
CA LYS A 116 -11.73 13.83 -5.13
C LYS A 116 -12.53 12.92 -6.06
N GLN A 117 -11.84 12.10 -6.87
CA GLN A 117 -12.49 11.17 -7.79
C GLN A 117 -13.08 9.93 -7.10
N THR A 118 -12.64 9.65 -5.89
CA THR A 118 -13.05 8.50 -5.10
C THR A 118 -13.65 8.90 -3.75
N ALA A 119 -14.43 9.99 -3.70
CA ALA A 119 -15.18 10.35 -2.51
C ALA A 119 -16.28 9.30 -2.26
N PRO A 120 -16.31 8.62 -1.09
CA PRO A 120 -17.32 7.62 -0.79
C PRO A 120 -18.68 8.30 -0.58
N SER A 121 -19.76 7.67 -1.03
CA SER A 121 -21.12 8.16 -0.82
C SER A 121 -21.75 7.68 0.48
N GLY A 122 -21.06 6.84 1.25
CA GLY A 122 -21.50 6.32 2.53
C GLY A 122 -20.52 5.35 3.15
N TRP A 123 -20.91 4.87 4.35
CA TRP A 123 -20.11 4.03 5.23
C TRP A 123 -19.39 2.85 4.54
N LEU A 124 -20.17 2.02 3.80
CA LEU A 124 -19.61 0.82 3.17
C LEU A 124 -18.63 1.15 2.04
N GLU A 125 -18.86 2.23 1.30
CA GLU A 125 -17.92 2.70 0.27
C GLU A 125 -16.64 3.24 0.91
N GLY A 126 -16.72 3.91 2.08
CA GLY A 126 -15.56 4.31 2.90
C GLY A 126 -14.74 3.11 3.34
N LEU A 127 -15.38 2.06 3.89
CA LEU A 127 -14.67 0.83 4.30
C LEU A 127 -14.00 0.10 3.14
N VAL A 128 -14.69 -0.04 2.00
CA VAL A 128 -14.10 -0.65 0.80
C VAL A 128 -12.92 0.20 0.30
N LYS A 129 -13.03 1.54 0.34
CA LYS A 129 -11.94 2.42 -0.07
C LYS A 129 -10.73 2.28 0.85
N ALA A 130 -10.93 2.29 2.16
CA ALA A 130 -9.86 2.11 3.13
C ALA A 130 -9.13 0.77 2.88
N TYR A 131 -9.87 -0.33 2.82
CA TYR A 131 -9.31 -1.67 2.64
C TYR A 131 -8.62 -1.88 1.29
N VAL A 132 -9.25 -1.47 0.19
CA VAL A 132 -8.71 -1.65 -1.16
C VAL A 132 -7.57 -0.68 -1.44
N GLY A 133 -7.71 0.60 -1.05
CA GLY A 133 -6.73 1.64 -1.32
C GLY A 133 -5.42 1.39 -0.59
N ASP A 134 -5.47 1.17 0.72
CA ASP A 134 -4.32 0.83 1.54
C ASP A 134 -3.62 -0.44 1.04
N SER A 135 -4.39 -1.49 0.78
CA SER A 135 -3.82 -2.75 0.30
C SER A 135 -3.09 -2.64 -1.05
N ILE A 136 -3.59 -1.84 -2.01
CA ILE A 136 -2.92 -1.63 -3.30
C ILE A 136 -1.59 -0.86 -3.09
N ALA A 137 -1.61 0.19 -2.27
CA ALA A 137 -0.42 0.94 -1.93
C ALA A 137 0.62 0.04 -1.24
N SER A 138 0.20 -0.73 -0.24
CA SER A 138 1.05 -1.69 0.47
C SER A 138 1.70 -2.71 -0.46
N ASP A 139 0.96 -3.30 -1.39
CA ASP A 139 1.52 -4.24 -2.36
C ASP A 139 2.59 -3.57 -3.23
N PHE A 140 2.28 -2.37 -3.74
CA PHE A 140 3.24 -1.63 -4.56
C PHE A 140 4.53 -1.33 -3.78
N TYR A 141 4.41 -0.83 -2.55
CA TYR A 141 5.58 -0.52 -1.73
C TYR A 141 6.38 -1.77 -1.34
N ARG A 142 5.74 -2.92 -1.08
CA ARG A 142 6.44 -4.20 -0.85
C ARG A 142 7.24 -4.63 -2.07
N GLU A 143 6.68 -4.49 -3.26
CA GLU A 143 7.38 -4.80 -4.52
C GLU A 143 8.60 -3.89 -4.74
N VAL A 144 8.50 -2.61 -4.40
CA VAL A 144 9.61 -1.66 -4.53
C VAL A 144 10.65 -1.84 -3.41
N ALA A 145 10.24 -2.26 -2.22
CA ALA A 145 11.11 -2.40 -1.05
C ALA A 145 12.33 -3.30 -1.28
N VAL A 146 12.23 -4.30 -2.17
CA VAL A 146 13.34 -5.19 -2.52
C VAL A 146 14.52 -4.45 -3.22
N ARG A 147 14.29 -3.23 -3.70
CA ARG A 147 15.28 -2.38 -4.37
C ARG A 147 15.85 -1.27 -3.48
N LEU A 148 15.40 -1.21 -2.24
CA LEU A 148 15.84 -0.18 -1.30
C LEU A 148 17.02 -0.65 -0.46
N ASP A 149 17.81 0.31 -0.02
CA ASP A 149 18.85 0.09 0.99
C ASP A 149 18.24 -0.53 2.27
N SER A 150 19.08 -1.16 3.07
CA SER A 150 18.66 -1.93 4.25
C SER A 150 17.83 -1.12 5.24
N ASP A 151 18.19 0.15 5.45
CA ASP A 151 17.58 1.01 6.48
C ASP A 151 16.20 1.48 6.02
N THR A 152 16.12 2.00 4.78
CA THR A 152 14.86 2.45 4.19
C THR A 152 13.88 1.29 4.00
N ARG A 153 14.37 0.12 3.57
CA ARG A 153 13.55 -1.08 3.44
C ARG A 153 12.99 -1.53 4.78
N ALA A 154 13.82 -1.59 5.83
CA ALA A 154 13.36 -2.00 7.16
C ALA A 154 12.26 -1.06 7.70
N LEU A 155 12.44 0.24 7.55
CA LEU A 155 11.42 1.22 7.92
C LEU A 155 10.11 1.00 7.13
N MET A 156 10.21 0.91 5.81
CA MET A 156 9.04 0.75 4.94
C MET A 156 8.25 -0.52 5.27
N LEU A 157 8.93 -1.66 5.44
CA LEU A 157 8.26 -2.91 5.83
C LEU A 157 7.60 -2.81 7.19
N THR A 158 8.21 -2.10 8.16
CA THR A 158 7.60 -1.90 9.47
C THR A 158 6.33 -1.04 9.41
N VAL A 159 6.32 0.01 8.57
CA VAL A 159 5.12 0.83 8.32
C VAL A 159 4.02 -0.02 7.68
N LEU A 160 4.38 -0.87 6.71
CA LEU A 160 3.41 -1.71 5.97
C LEU A 160 2.90 -2.93 6.75
N ASP A 161 3.56 -3.36 7.82
CA ASP A 161 3.14 -4.54 8.62
C ASP A 161 2.09 -4.21 9.70
N ASP A 162 1.88 -2.94 10.01
CA ASP A 162 0.91 -2.49 11.03
C ASP A 162 -0.53 -2.38 10.48
N THR A 163 -0.94 -3.34 9.66
CA THR A 163 -2.21 -3.31 8.92
C THR A 163 -3.33 -4.17 9.57
N GLY A 164 -3.42 -4.21 10.90
CA GLY A 164 -4.44 -5.00 11.64
C GLY A 164 -5.92 -4.66 11.32
N HIS A 165 -6.16 -3.77 10.36
CA HIS A 165 -7.46 -3.15 10.09
C HIS A 165 -8.30 -3.84 9.01
N GLY A 166 -7.70 -4.70 8.18
CA GLY A 166 -8.39 -5.37 7.08
C GLY A 166 -9.56 -6.25 7.53
N GLY A 167 -9.43 -6.93 8.67
CA GLY A 167 -10.46 -7.81 9.20
C GLY A 167 -11.77 -7.10 9.52
N PHE A 168 -11.71 -5.90 10.12
CA PHE A 168 -12.89 -5.10 10.43
C PHE A 168 -13.67 -4.72 9.17
N ALA A 169 -13.01 -4.21 8.16
CA ALA A 169 -13.65 -3.83 6.91
C ALA A 169 -14.30 -5.03 6.20
N VAL A 170 -13.60 -6.18 6.16
CA VAL A 170 -14.13 -7.42 5.58
C VAL A 170 -15.37 -7.89 6.31
N GLU A 171 -15.37 -7.94 7.65
CA GLU A 171 -16.52 -8.37 8.46
C GLU A 171 -17.74 -7.48 8.19
N LYS A 172 -17.59 -6.16 8.26
CA LYS A 172 -18.71 -5.23 8.08
C LYS A 172 -19.28 -5.24 6.67
N VAL A 173 -18.42 -5.29 5.65
CA VAL A 173 -18.86 -5.34 4.25
C VAL A 173 -19.59 -6.66 3.95
N ARG A 174 -19.05 -7.82 4.39
CA ARG A 174 -19.71 -9.11 4.19
C ARG A 174 -21.05 -9.17 4.89
N SER A 175 -21.13 -8.77 6.17
CA SER A 175 -22.39 -8.73 6.90
C SER A 175 -23.46 -7.87 6.22
N ALA A 176 -23.05 -6.75 5.63
CA ALA A 176 -23.98 -5.89 4.89
C ALA A 176 -24.45 -6.55 3.57
N ILE A 177 -23.57 -7.25 2.85
CA ILE A 177 -23.92 -7.97 1.61
C ILE A 177 -24.84 -9.15 1.92
N ASP A 178 -24.61 -9.88 3.02
CA ASP A 178 -25.47 -10.98 3.46
C ASP A 178 -26.90 -10.48 3.80
N ALA A 179 -27.01 -9.27 4.36
CA ALA A 179 -28.30 -8.63 4.65
C ALA A 179 -29.00 -8.06 3.42
N ASP A 180 -28.25 -7.49 2.46
CA ASP A 180 -28.77 -7.01 1.17
C ASP A 180 -27.78 -7.35 0.02
N PRO A 181 -28.01 -8.47 -0.71
CA PRO A 181 -27.14 -8.91 -1.80
C PRO A 181 -26.98 -7.91 -2.96
N ARG A 182 -27.89 -6.92 -3.10
CA ARG A 182 -27.78 -5.87 -4.12
C ARG A 182 -26.59 -4.95 -3.90
N LEU A 183 -26.09 -4.85 -2.66
CA LEU A 183 -24.90 -4.08 -2.33
C LEU A 183 -23.64 -4.64 -3.00
N GLY A 184 -23.54 -5.96 -3.18
CA GLY A 184 -22.36 -6.60 -3.75
C GLY A 184 -21.98 -6.05 -5.13
N GLY A 185 -22.95 -5.92 -6.03
CA GLY A 185 -22.69 -5.36 -7.38
C GLY A 185 -22.24 -3.90 -7.37
N ARG A 186 -22.84 -3.07 -6.51
CA ARG A 186 -22.47 -1.66 -6.36
C ARG A 186 -21.07 -1.50 -5.78
N LEU A 187 -20.76 -2.22 -4.71
CA LEU A 187 -19.46 -2.16 -4.06
C LEU A 187 -18.34 -2.74 -4.94
N ALA A 188 -18.64 -3.77 -5.76
CA ALA A 188 -17.70 -4.30 -6.74
C ALA A 188 -17.36 -3.27 -7.82
N LEU A 189 -18.33 -2.53 -8.34
CA LEU A 189 -18.09 -1.42 -9.27
C LEU A 189 -17.26 -0.30 -8.63
N TRP A 190 -17.55 0.01 -7.37
CA TRP A 190 -16.79 0.98 -6.59
C TRP A 190 -15.33 0.57 -6.42
N ALA A 191 -15.06 -0.65 -6.01
CA ALA A 191 -13.70 -1.17 -5.84
C ALA A 191 -12.90 -1.18 -7.15
N ARG A 192 -13.52 -1.54 -8.28
CA ARG A 192 -12.89 -1.44 -9.60
C ARG A 192 -12.56 0.01 -9.99
N ARG A 193 -13.43 0.96 -9.64
CA ARG A 193 -13.16 2.38 -9.84
C ARG A 193 -11.97 2.85 -9.02
N LEU A 194 -11.86 2.42 -7.75
CA LEU A 194 -10.73 2.72 -6.88
C LEU A 194 -9.41 2.27 -7.51
N MET A 195 -9.35 1.02 -8.00
CA MET A 195 -8.18 0.48 -8.68
C MET A 195 -7.82 1.29 -9.93
N GLY A 196 -8.80 1.58 -10.78
CA GLY A 196 -8.57 2.35 -12.01
C GLY A 196 -8.05 3.76 -11.74
N GLU A 197 -8.58 4.43 -10.73
CA GLU A 197 -8.12 5.77 -10.35
C GLU A 197 -6.74 5.74 -9.69
N ALA A 198 -6.46 4.75 -8.83
CA ALA A 198 -5.13 4.58 -8.23
C ALA A 198 -4.05 4.38 -9.31
N LEU A 199 -4.30 3.51 -10.29
CA LEU A 199 -3.39 3.31 -11.42
C LEU A 199 -3.21 4.58 -12.26
N SER A 200 -4.28 5.33 -12.52
CA SER A 200 -4.22 6.58 -13.28
C SER A 200 -3.36 7.64 -12.58
N GLN A 201 -3.51 7.81 -11.28
CA GLN A 201 -2.72 8.77 -10.50
C GLN A 201 -1.26 8.31 -10.37
N SER A 202 -1.01 7.01 -10.14
CA SER A 202 0.34 6.46 -10.10
C SER A 202 1.10 6.68 -11.41
N GLN A 203 0.45 6.51 -12.56
CA GLN A 203 1.06 6.77 -13.87
C GLN A 203 1.46 8.24 -14.02
N ARG A 204 0.65 9.19 -13.53
CA ARG A 204 0.99 10.61 -13.54
C ARG A 204 2.21 10.90 -12.70
N VAL A 205 2.24 10.40 -11.46
CA VAL A 205 3.38 10.55 -10.55
C VAL A 205 4.66 10.03 -11.19
N VAL A 206 4.64 8.84 -11.77
CA VAL A 206 5.82 8.25 -12.42
C VAL A 206 6.24 9.07 -13.65
N ALA A 207 5.31 9.62 -14.42
CA ALA A 207 5.62 10.46 -15.57
C ALA A 207 6.24 11.80 -15.19
N ASP A 208 5.90 12.35 -14.02
CA ASP A 208 6.38 13.65 -13.54
C ASP A 208 7.66 13.55 -12.69
N ARG A 209 8.11 12.35 -12.33
CA ARG A 209 9.25 12.08 -11.42
C ARG A 209 10.29 11.17 -12.05
N ASP A 210 11.26 11.76 -12.73
CA ASP A 210 12.32 11.04 -13.48
C ASP A 210 13.10 10.06 -12.60
N ALA A 211 13.47 10.46 -11.38
CA ALA A 211 14.23 9.62 -10.48
C ALA A 211 13.44 8.38 -10.07
N LEU A 212 12.16 8.55 -9.70
CA LEU A 212 11.26 7.45 -9.36
C LEU A 212 11.00 6.55 -10.58
N SER A 213 10.76 7.15 -11.75
CA SER A 213 10.61 6.42 -13.02
C SER A 213 11.83 5.55 -13.32
N THR A 214 13.03 6.11 -13.18
CA THR A 214 14.28 5.39 -13.43
C THR A 214 14.48 4.23 -12.45
N MET A 215 14.15 4.40 -11.17
CA MET A 215 14.18 3.32 -10.19
C MET A 215 13.23 2.18 -10.55
N LEU A 216 12.03 2.51 -11.06
CA LEU A 216 11.02 1.52 -11.41
C LEU A 216 11.29 0.80 -12.74
N VAL A 217 11.81 1.49 -13.76
CA VAL A 217 11.93 0.96 -15.15
C VAL A 217 13.36 0.51 -15.48
N GLY A 218 14.34 0.81 -14.64
CA GLY A 218 15.74 0.43 -14.86
C GLY A 218 16.59 1.54 -15.49
N GLY A 219 17.59 1.94 -14.77
CA GLY A 219 18.54 3.01 -15.10
C GLY A 219 19.43 3.34 -13.91
N VAL A 220 18.96 3.10 -12.72
CA VAL A 220 19.77 2.95 -11.51
C VAL A 220 20.18 1.48 -11.43
N ALA A 221 21.40 1.17 -11.07
CA ALA A 221 21.90 -0.19 -10.95
C ALA A 221 20.85 -1.08 -10.24
N ASP A 222 20.43 -2.17 -10.87
CA ASP A 222 19.41 -3.11 -10.40
C ASP A 222 17.92 -2.65 -10.46
N GLY A 223 17.57 -1.63 -11.27
CA GLY A 223 16.16 -1.30 -11.54
C GLY A 223 15.36 -2.44 -12.19
N PHE A 224 14.04 -2.37 -12.14
CA PHE A 224 13.18 -3.32 -12.86
C PHE A 224 13.35 -3.15 -14.38
N ASP A 225 13.40 -4.25 -15.15
CA ASP A 225 13.15 -4.19 -16.58
C ASP A 225 11.64 -4.10 -16.87
N LEU A 226 11.25 -3.77 -18.09
CA LEU A 226 9.82 -3.66 -18.46
C LEU A 226 9.04 -4.95 -18.22
N ALA A 227 9.68 -6.11 -18.36
CA ALA A 227 9.05 -7.40 -18.09
C ALA A 227 8.83 -7.60 -16.59
N GLU A 228 9.77 -7.16 -15.73
CA GLU A 228 9.62 -7.19 -14.27
C GLU A 228 8.52 -6.24 -13.80
N VAL A 229 8.45 -5.03 -14.36
CA VAL A 229 7.32 -4.10 -14.10
C VAL A 229 5.99 -4.74 -14.47
N GLY A 230 5.91 -5.43 -15.62
CA GLY A 230 4.72 -6.17 -16.02
C GLY A 230 4.36 -7.30 -15.04
N ARG A 231 5.35 -8.04 -14.54
CA ARG A 231 5.16 -9.09 -13.53
C ARG A 231 4.70 -8.48 -12.19
N MET A 232 5.28 -7.36 -11.76
CA MET A 232 4.85 -6.63 -10.56
C MET A 232 3.37 -6.26 -10.63
N PHE A 233 2.94 -5.62 -11.70
CA PHE A 233 1.52 -5.26 -11.87
C PHE A 233 0.60 -6.48 -11.92
N SER A 234 1.05 -7.60 -12.50
CA SER A 234 0.29 -8.85 -12.48
C SER A 234 0.10 -9.38 -11.06
N ARG A 235 1.15 -9.36 -10.22
CA ARG A 235 1.07 -9.77 -8.81
C ARG A 235 0.12 -8.87 -8.00
N ILE A 236 0.22 -7.55 -8.18
CA ILE A 236 -0.68 -6.58 -7.50
C ILE A 236 -2.14 -6.81 -7.92
N THR A 237 -2.40 -7.03 -9.20
CA THR A 237 -3.75 -7.31 -9.71
C THR A 237 -4.30 -8.63 -9.18
N GLU A 238 -3.47 -9.66 -9.10
CA GLU A 238 -3.87 -10.96 -8.52
C GLU A 238 -4.17 -10.83 -7.02
N ALA A 239 -3.33 -10.11 -6.27
CA ALA A 239 -3.55 -9.83 -4.86
C ALA A 239 -4.85 -9.04 -4.65
N HIS A 240 -5.12 -8.02 -5.49
CA HIS A 240 -6.39 -7.29 -5.46
C HIS A 240 -7.59 -8.21 -5.72
N THR A 241 -7.51 -9.13 -6.68
CA THR A 241 -8.58 -10.11 -6.95
C THR A 241 -8.89 -10.96 -5.73
N LYS A 242 -7.86 -11.43 -5.01
CA LYS A 242 -8.04 -12.18 -3.75
C LYS A 242 -8.73 -11.34 -2.66
N ARG A 243 -8.39 -10.05 -2.56
CA ARG A 243 -9.03 -9.11 -1.60
C ARG A 243 -10.50 -8.84 -1.95
N MET A 244 -10.80 -8.68 -3.23
CA MET A 244 -12.20 -8.55 -3.67
C MET A 244 -13.01 -9.78 -3.25
N ALA A 245 -12.48 -10.99 -3.46
CA ALA A 245 -13.13 -12.22 -3.00
C ALA A 245 -13.26 -12.28 -1.47
N ALA A 246 -12.29 -11.80 -0.69
CA ALA A 246 -12.37 -11.69 0.76
C ALA A 246 -13.52 -10.78 1.20
N LEU A 247 -13.78 -9.69 0.51
CA LEU A 247 -14.93 -8.80 0.73
C LEU A 247 -16.27 -9.41 0.28
N GLY A 248 -16.27 -10.56 -0.41
CA GLY A 248 -17.46 -11.12 -1.05
C GLY A 248 -17.87 -10.40 -2.35
N LEU A 249 -16.92 -9.72 -3.00
CA LEU A 249 -17.12 -8.94 -4.21
C LEU A 249 -16.56 -9.67 -5.43
N ALA A 250 -17.20 -9.51 -6.59
CA ALA A 250 -16.65 -9.95 -7.88
C ALA A 250 -15.58 -8.96 -8.35
N ALA A 251 -14.37 -9.47 -8.72
CA ALA A 251 -13.27 -8.68 -9.26
C ALA A 251 -13.53 -8.23 -10.71
#